data_40b84838cc76dc4a0c1c1effe67a40cf
#
_entry.id   40b84838cc76dc4a0c1c1effe67a40cf
#
_cell.length_a   1.000
_cell.length_b   1.000
_cell.length_c   1.000
_cell.angle_alpha   90.00
_cell.angle_beta   90.00
_cell.angle_gamma   90.00
#
_symmetry.space_group_name_H-M   'P 1'
#
loop_
_entity.id
_entity.type
_entity.pdbx_description
1 polymer ?
#
loop_
_entity_poly.entity_id
_entity_poly.type
_entity_poly.pdbx_seq_one_letter_code
_entity_poly.pdbx_strand_id
1 'polypeptide(L)'
;MNPQLTTLTGKLLLALALLTGVSAFAQVPRSRHVYIVAEENRSYERLVGSPYMPYLNSLLPKGAVATQFYANMHGSLENYLIVTSGQYLTHNNSTLAVFDVDNIERHLLSNGMTFKSYAQSLPFAGFTGLSSGAYLKRHAPLPYYTDMANSSLIKHHVSSTELAKDIANGTLPNFAFITPDATHDIHDCPSGLNPCLQTADNWLKANIGPLLASPPFQPGGDGVLIIWADEADLSNDNRCSATVSTGCGGRILVAMIGPQVKPGYKSTTTYHHQSVLKTMLQALGTTSNFPSAANTAPDMREFFKNNGASTASVIKISSPTTSSVTGPSVHAAASASTVNPITAMHIYVDNVKKAQSASGQIAATLSLSKGTHNVVYQAWDSKGNIYKAPKTITVQ
;
A
#
# COMPACT_ATOMS: atom_id res chain seq x y z
N MET A 1 30.92 80.89 14.48
CA MET A 1 31.64 79.61 14.31
C MET A 1 30.81 78.53 14.98
N ASN A 2 30.20 77.70 14.20
CA ASN A 2 29.29 76.67 14.69
C ASN A 2 29.55 75.43 13.84
N PRO A 3 29.95 74.28 14.41
CA PRO A 3 30.08 73.06 13.64
C PRO A 3 28.77 72.28 13.74
N GLN A 4 28.25 71.88 12.60
CA GLN A 4 27.06 71.10 12.43
C GLN A 4 27.33 69.62 12.81
N LEU A 5 26.50 69.08 13.72
CA LEU A 5 26.41 67.67 13.99
C LEU A 5 25.54 67.02 12.92
N THR A 6 26.12 66.14 12.13
CA THR A 6 25.38 65.22 11.23
C THR A 6 25.04 63.94 11.95
N THR A 7 23.75 63.75 12.22
CA THR A 7 23.18 62.51 12.76
C THR A 7 22.99 61.48 11.63
N LEU A 8 23.75 60.38 11.67
CA LEU A 8 23.50 59.19 10.87
C LEU A 8 22.37 58.39 11.47
N THR A 9 21.22 58.41 10.86
CA THR A 9 20.11 57.49 11.16
C THR A 9 20.32 56.20 10.39
N GLY A 10 20.84 55.16 11.07
CA GLY A 10 20.90 53.80 10.54
C GLY A 10 19.51 53.19 10.48
N LYS A 11 19.03 52.95 9.26
CA LYS A 11 17.81 52.14 9.02
C LYS A 11 18.14 50.67 9.18
N LEU A 12 17.73 50.08 10.30
CA LEU A 12 17.76 48.64 10.53
C LEU A 12 16.62 48.01 9.71
N LEU A 13 16.95 47.42 8.56
CA LEU A 13 16.03 46.59 7.78
C LEU A 13 15.89 45.22 8.46
N LEU A 14 14.79 45.04 9.17
CA LEU A 14 14.39 43.75 9.73
C LEU A 14 13.83 42.88 8.58
N ALA A 15 14.66 42.01 8.04
CA ALA A 15 14.22 41.02 7.07
C ALA A 15 13.36 39.96 7.79
N LEU A 16 12.03 40.10 7.68
CA LEU A 16 11.07 39.12 8.12
C LEU A 16 11.13 37.91 7.17
N ALA A 17 11.90 36.88 7.51
CA ALA A 17 11.90 35.63 6.80
C ALA A 17 10.55 34.97 7.01
N LEU A 18 9.64 35.06 6.02
CA LEU A 18 8.44 34.23 5.95
C LEU A 18 8.90 32.78 5.81
N LEU A 19 8.94 32.05 6.92
CA LEU A 19 8.95 30.59 6.92
C LEU A 19 7.60 30.14 6.37
N THR A 20 7.50 30.01 5.04
CA THR A 20 6.43 29.22 4.43
C THR A 20 6.66 27.78 4.84
N GLY A 21 6.05 27.38 5.94
CA GLY A 21 5.97 25.99 6.33
C GLY A 21 5.27 25.24 5.21
N VAL A 22 6.04 24.54 4.39
CA VAL A 22 5.48 23.53 3.47
C VAL A 22 4.84 22.51 4.37
N SER A 23 3.52 22.54 4.47
CA SER A 23 2.74 21.51 5.14
C SER A 23 3.08 20.20 4.45
N ALA A 24 3.87 19.37 5.11
CA ALA A 24 4.14 18.02 4.65
C ALA A 24 2.80 17.29 4.66
N PHE A 25 2.22 17.08 3.46
CA PHE A 25 0.98 16.33 3.34
C PHE A 25 1.20 14.91 3.88
N ALA A 26 0.33 14.50 4.78
CA ALA A 26 0.27 13.15 5.27
C ALA A 26 0.23 12.15 4.09
N GLN A 27 1.04 11.11 4.15
CA GLN A 27 1.09 10.06 3.11
C GLN A 27 0.85 8.69 3.73
N VAL A 28 0.39 7.73 2.92
CA VAL A 28 0.35 6.32 3.32
C VAL A 28 1.79 5.84 3.50
N PRO A 29 2.15 5.25 4.66
CA PRO A 29 3.49 4.72 4.89
C PRO A 29 3.84 3.60 3.90
N ARG A 30 5.11 3.52 3.54
CA ARG A 30 5.61 2.42 2.70
C ARG A 30 5.54 1.11 3.45
N SER A 31 5.14 0.08 2.74
CA SER A 31 5.09 -1.29 3.21
C SER A 31 5.62 -2.22 2.11
N ARG A 32 6.33 -3.27 2.52
CA ARG A 32 6.76 -4.36 1.62
C ARG A 32 5.78 -5.53 1.61
N HIS A 33 4.77 -5.51 2.49
CA HIS A 33 3.82 -6.60 2.65
C HIS A 33 2.42 -6.00 2.80
N VAL A 34 1.69 -5.92 1.68
CA VAL A 34 0.32 -5.43 1.64
C VAL A 34 -0.59 -6.56 1.20
N TYR A 35 -1.48 -6.99 2.08
CA TYR A 35 -2.34 -8.13 1.85
C TYR A 35 -3.79 -7.74 2.00
N ILE A 36 -4.64 -8.28 1.14
CA ILE A 36 -6.09 -8.15 1.23
C ILE A 36 -6.70 -9.53 1.34
N VAL A 37 -7.58 -9.73 2.32
CA VAL A 37 -8.41 -10.91 2.48
C VAL A 37 -9.85 -10.53 2.20
N ALA A 38 -10.49 -11.28 1.30
CA ALA A 38 -11.85 -11.04 0.90
C ALA A 38 -12.83 -11.79 1.81
N GLU A 39 -13.92 -11.11 2.16
CA GLU A 39 -15.16 -11.68 2.68
C GLU A 39 -16.28 -11.33 1.68
N GLU A 40 -17.28 -12.16 1.59
CA GLU A 40 -18.31 -12.08 0.57
C GLU A 40 -19.66 -11.63 1.13
N ASN A 41 -20.27 -10.73 0.37
CA ASN A 41 -21.72 -10.48 0.38
C ASN A 41 -22.33 -10.31 1.78
N ARG A 42 -21.69 -9.46 2.65
CA ARG A 42 -22.24 -9.15 3.98
C ARG A 42 -22.06 -7.68 4.34
N SER A 43 -23.15 -7.10 4.80
CA SER A 43 -23.17 -5.73 5.27
C SER A 43 -22.35 -5.54 6.56
N TYR A 44 -21.86 -4.33 6.76
CA TYR A 44 -21.11 -3.91 7.94
C TYR A 44 -21.80 -4.35 9.24
N GLU A 45 -23.12 -4.17 9.33
CA GLU A 45 -23.94 -4.45 10.50
C GLU A 45 -24.06 -5.95 10.82
N ARG A 46 -23.81 -6.81 9.83
CA ARG A 46 -23.82 -8.27 10.01
C ARG A 46 -22.52 -8.78 10.60
N LEU A 47 -21.41 -8.11 10.30
CA LEU A 47 -20.07 -8.55 10.67
C LEU A 47 -19.57 -7.91 11.96
N VAL A 48 -19.73 -6.57 12.06
CA VAL A 48 -19.20 -5.79 13.18
C VAL A 48 -20.08 -5.97 14.42
N GLY A 49 -19.46 -6.50 15.49
CA GLY A 49 -20.15 -6.83 16.75
C GLY A 49 -20.90 -8.17 16.74
N SER A 50 -20.81 -8.94 15.65
CA SER A 50 -21.45 -10.27 15.59
C SER A 50 -20.84 -11.22 16.61
N PRO A 51 -21.64 -11.89 17.44
CA PRO A 51 -21.15 -12.90 18.37
C PRO A 51 -20.68 -14.18 17.66
N TYR A 52 -21.03 -14.34 16.39
CA TYR A 52 -20.63 -15.47 15.55
C TYR A 52 -19.31 -15.22 14.80
N MET A 53 -18.73 -14.01 14.91
CA MET A 53 -17.42 -13.69 14.36
C MET A 53 -16.49 -13.13 15.45
N PRO A 54 -16.22 -13.90 16.51
CA PRO A 54 -15.44 -13.40 17.65
C PRO A 54 -13.98 -13.11 17.28
N TYR A 55 -13.37 -13.87 16.37
CA TYR A 55 -12.00 -13.62 15.92
C TYR A 55 -11.92 -12.33 15.13
N LEU A 56 -12.74 -12.14 14.09
CA LEU A 56 -12.83 -10.90 13.34
C LEU A 56 -12.98 -9.71 14.29
N ASN A 57 -13.96 -9.78 15.18
CA ASN A 57 -14.26 -8.68 16.11
C ASN A 57 -13.13 -8.45 17.14
N SER A 58 -12.29 -9.45 17.43
CA SER A 58 -11.08 -9.28 18.25
C SER A 58 -9.96 -8.53 17.53
N LEU A 59 -9.98 -8.51 16.20
CA LEU A 59 -9.00 -7.82 15.35
C LEU A 59 -9.34 -6.33 15.18
N LEU A 60 -10.62 -5.96 15.10
CA LEU A 60 -11.05 -4.60 14.82
C LEU A 60 -10.46 -3.55 15.81
N PRO A 61 -10.40 -3.80 17.14
CA PRO A 61 -9.76 -2.88 18.07
C PRO A 61 -8.24 -2.76 17.90
N LYS A 62 -7.59 -3.73 17.25
CA LYS A 62 -6.15 -3.74 17.00
C LYS A 62 -5.75 -2.95 15.74
N GLY A 63 -6.74 -2.56 14.93
CA GLY A 63 -6.56 -1.85 13.67
C GLY A 63 -7.45 -0.62 13.52
N ALA A 64 -7.59 -0.17 12.29
CA ALA A 64 -8.44 0.93 11.89
C ALA A 64 -9.60 0.43 11.03
N VAL A 65 -10.80 1.01 11.22
CA VAL A 65 -12.04 0.59 10.55
C VAL A 65 -12.68 1.77 9.85
N ALA A 66 -13.08 1.59 8.58
CA ALA A 66 -13.95 2.53 7.88
C ALA A 66 -15.41 2.31 8.29
N THR A 67 -16.03 3.31 8.91
CA THR A 67 -17.44 3.21 9.32
C THR A 67 -18.40 3.71 8.24
N GLN A 68 -17.89 4.30 7.18
CA GLN A 68 -18.62 4.81 6.02
C GLN A 68 -17.98 4.31 4.72
N PHE A 69 -17.84 2.98 4.61
CA PHE A 69 -17.36 2.36 3.37
C PHE A 69 -18.55 1.76 2.61
N TYR A 70 -18.65 2.10 1.34
CA TYR A 70 -19.74 1.64 0.49
C TYR A 70 -19.19 0.94 -0.75
N ALA A 71 -19.65 -0.27 -0.98
CA ALA A 71 -19.36 -1.01 -2.21
C ALA A 71 -19.89 -0.26 -3.44
N ASN A 72 -19.19 -0.40 -4.55
CA ASN A 72 -19.58 0.29 -5.77
C ASN A 72 -20.82 -0.31 -6.42
N MET A 73 -20.98 -1.62 -6.39
CA MET A 73 -21.98 -2.37 -7.13
C MET A 73 -22.54 -3.52 -6.29
N HIS A 74 -23.71 -4.05 -6.68
CA HIS A 74 -24.10 -5.42 -6.39
C HIS A 74 -23.64 -6.31 -7.55
N GLY A 75 -22.81 -7.32 -7.20
CA GLY A 75 -22.14 -8.23 -8.12
C GLY A 75 -20.67 -8.40 -7.73
N SER A 76 -20.28 -9.61 -7.28
CA SER A 76 -18.96 -9.85 -6.70
C SER A 76 -17.85 -9.51 -7.67
N LEU A 77 -17.80 -10.09 -8.87
CA LEU A 77 -16.69 -9.89 -9.79
C LEU A 77 -16.43 -8.43 -10.13
N GLU A 78 -17.47 -7.62 -10.26
CA GLU A 78 -17.35 -6.18 -10.49
C GLU A 78 -16.52 -5.51 -9.41
N ASN A 79 -16.83 -5.78 -8.15
CA ASN A 79 -16.17 -5.17 -6.99
C ASN A 79 -14.72 -5.67 -6.85
N TYR A 80 -14.47 -6.96 -7.12
CA TYR A 80 -13.11 -7.52 -7.16
C TYR A 80 -12.24 -6.86 -8.24
N LEU A 81 -12.81 -6.59 -9.42
CA LEU A 81 -12.11 -5.89 -10.49
C LEU A 81 -11.91 -4.41 -10.16
N ILE A 82 -12.90 -3.75 -9.54
CA ILE A 82 -12.77 -2.35 -9.13
C ILE A 82 -11.69 -2.18 -8.05
N VAL A 83 -11.62 -3.08 -7.06
CA VAL A 83 -10.59 -2.97 -5.99
C VAL A 83 -9.18 -3.26 -6.49
N THR A 84 -9.02 -3.81 -7.70
CA THR A 84 -7.71 -4.15 -8.29
C THR A 84 -7.36 -3.35 -9.55
N SER A 85 -8.33 -2.73 -10.25
CA SER A 85 -8.09 -1.89 -11.43
C SER A 85 -8.69 -0.49 -11.36
N GLY A 86 -9.52 -0.20 -10.36
CA GLY A 86 -10.25 1.07 -10.28
C GLY A 86 -11.37 1.23 -11.31
N GLN A 87 -11.68 0.17 -12.08
CA GLN A 87 -12.60 0.20 -13.21
C GLN A 87 -13.69 -0.83 -13.07
N TYR A 88 -14.87 -0.44 -13.57
CA TYR A 88 -15.95 -1.36 -13.91
C TYR A 88 -15.64 -2.02 -15.26
N LEU A 89 -15.52 -3.35 -15.32
CA LEU A 89 -15.09 -4.07 -16.52
C LEU A 89 -16.17 -5.02 -17.08
N THR A 90 -17.03 -5.57 -16.23
CA THR A 90 -18.05 -6.54 -16.64
C THR A 90 -19.15 -6.69 -15.60
N HIS A 91 -20.37 -7.00 -16.01
CA HIS A 91 -21.47 -7.48 -15.14
C HIS A 91 -21.58 -9.01 -15.11
N ASN A 92 -20.73 -9.73 -15.83
CA ASN A 92 -20.85 -11.16 -15.96
C ASN A 92 -19.96 -11.90 -14.97
N ASN A 93 -20.50 -12.31 -13.85
CA ASN A 93 -19.82 -13.14 -12.83
C ASN A 93 -19.31 -14.49 -13.35
N SER A 94 -19.75 -14.93 -14.53
CA SER A 94 -19.36 -16.18 -15.16
C SER A 94 -18.49 -15.96 -16.42
N THR A 95 -17.81 -14.83 -16.53
CA THR A 95 -16.93 -14.55 -17.66
C THR A 95 -15.59 -15.26 -17.53
N LEU A 96 -15.03 -15.71 -18.66
CA LEU A 96 -13.64 -16.09 -18.81
C LEU A 96 -12.78 -15.02 -19.50
N ALA A 97 -13.36 -13.85 -19.77
CA ALA A 97 -12.65 -12.74 -20.39
C ALA A 97 -11.40 -12.35 -19.58
N VAL A 98 -10.36 -12.00 -20.31
CA VAL A 98 -9.11 -11.47 -19.74
C VAL A 98 -9.00 -10.00 -20.19
N PHE A 99 -8.67 -9.11 -19.26
CA PHE A 99 -8.70 -7.69 -19.48
C PHE A 99 -7.29 -7.12 -19.60
N ASP A 100 -7.04 -6.38 -20.68
CA ASP A 100 -5.79 -5.60 -20.85
C ASP A 100 -6.04 -4.16 -20.45
N VAL A 101 -6.06 -3.92 -19.14
CA VAL A 101 -6.26 -2.60 -18.55
C VAL A 101 -5.20 -2.34 -17.47
N ASP A 102 -5.03 -1.07 -17.13
CA ASP A 102 -4.18 -0.71 -16.00
C ASP A 102 -4.76 -1.28 -14.68
N ASN A 103 -3.92 -1.91 -13.88
CA ASN A 103 -4.31 -2.69 -12.71
C ASN A 103 -3.15 -2.80 -11.72
N ILE A 104 -3.42 -3.32 -10.53
CA ILE A 104 -2.43 -3.45 -9.45
C ILE A 104 -1.19 -4.27 -9.87
N GLU A 105 -1.35 -5.36 -10.65
CA GLU A 105 -0.22 -6.20 -11.07
C GLU A 105 0.78 -5.42 -11.91
N ARG A 106 0.29 -4.61 -12.85
CA ARG A 106 1.12 -3.78 -13.74
C ARG A 106 1.99 -2.81 -12.94
N HIS A 107 1.44 -2.21 -11.90
CA HIS A 107 2.19 -1.35 -10.98
C HIS A 107 3.20 -2.12 -10.14
N LEU A 108 2.85 -3.32 -9.67
CA LEU A 108 3.77 -4.19 -8.94
C LEU A 108 4.95 -4.61 -9.81
N LEU A 109 4.69 -5.07 -11.03
CA LEU A 109 5.72 -5.48 -11.99
C LEU A 109 6.64 -4.31 -12.35
N SER A 110 6.09 -3.13 -12.61
CA SER A 110 6.89 -1.93 -12.93
C SER A 110 7.79 -1.50 -11.77
N ASN A 111 7.42 -1.81 -10.53
CA ASN A 111 8.19 -1.54 -9.33
C ASN A 111 9.09 -2.72 -8.88
N GLY A 112 9.16 -3.81 -9.67
CA GLY A 112 9.95 -5.00 -9.35
C GLY A 112 9.45 -5.76 -8.11
N MET A 113 8.15 -5.67 -7.81
CA MET A 113 7.53 -6.29 -6.64
C MET A 113 6.93 -7.65 -6.98
N THR A 114 6.93 -8.55 -6.00
CA THR A 114 6.37 -9.88 -6.10
C THR A 114 4.92 -9.89 -5.62
N PHE A 115 4.09 -10.77 -6.22
CA PHE A 115 2.70 -10.93 -5.81
C PHE A 115 2.21 -12.37 -5.99
N LYS A 116 1.19 -12.75 -5.21
CA LYS A 116 0.47 -14.02 -5.32
C LYS A 116 -1.04 -13.81 -5.13
N SER A 117 -1.81 -14.66 -5.81
CA SER A 117 -3.22 -14.89 -5.53
C SER A 117 -3.34 -16.22 -4.79
N TYR A 118 -3.70 -16.18 -3.51
CA TYR A 118 -3.94 -17.37 -2.70
C TYR A 118 -5.44 -17.67 -2.68
N ALA A 119 -5.87 -18.70 -3.38
CA ALA A 119 -7.27 -19.07 -3.47
C ALA A 119 -7.51 -20.44 -2.82
N GLN A 120 -8.43 -20.49 -1.88
CA GLN A 120 -8.80 -21.77 -1.26
C GLN A 120 -9.49 -22.68 -2.28
N SER A 121 -9.27 -23.99 -2.15
CA SER A 121 -9.81 -25.02 -3.03
C SER A 121 -9.41 -24.91 -4.50
N LEU A 122 -8.40 -24.08 -4.82
CA LEU A 122 -7.83 -24.05 -6.17
C LEU A 122 -7.24 -25.43 -6.52
N PRO A 123 -7.64 -26.06 -7.64
CA PRO A 123 -7.27 -27.46 -7.91
C PRO A 123 -5.78 -27.64 -8.21
N PHE A 124 -5.15 -26.67 -8.86
CA PHE A 124 -3.70 -26.61 -9.12
C PHE A 124 -3.27 -25.18 -9.45
N ALA A 125 -1.99 -24.89 -9.31
CA ALA A 125 -1.43 -23.57 -9.58
C ALA A 125 -1.67 -23.16 -11.05
N GLY A 126 -2.23 -21.96 -11.24
CA GLY A 126 -2.53 -21.40 -12.55
C GLY A 126 -3.86 -21.87 -13.14
N PHE A 127 -4.73 -22.50 -12.38
CA PHE A 127 -6.07 -22.86 -12.87
C PHE A 127 -6.89 -21.59 -13.19
N THR A 128 -7.50 -21.55 -14.39
CA THR A 128 -8.26 -20.40 -14.91
C THR A 128 -9.73 -20.70 -15.19
N GLY A 129 -10.18 -21.93 -14.89
CA GLY A 129 -11.60 -22.30 -15.04
C GLY A 129 -12.51 -21.53 -14.07
N LEU A 130 -13.79 -21.41 -14.42
CA LEU A 130 -14.79 -20.64 -13.65
C LEU A 130 -14.97 -21.15 -12.22
N SER A 131 -14.93 -22.47 -12.05
CA SER A 131 -15.10 -23.13 -10.75
C SER A 131 -14.45 -24.50 -10.72
N SER A 132 -14.17 -25.00 -9.52
CA SER A 132 -13.77 -26.37 -9.25
C SER A 132 -14.08 -26.71 -7.79
N GLY A 133 -15.08 -27.56 -7.55
CA GLY A 133 -15.59 -27.76 -6.20
C GLY A 133 -16.07 -26.44 -5.58
N ALA A 134 -15.52 -26.08 -4.44
CA ALA A 134 -15.84 -24.82 -3.77
C ALA A 134 -15.05 -23.60 -4.28
N TYR A 135 -14.03 -23.81 -5.12
CA TYR A 135 -13.30 -22.68 -5.74
C TYR A 135 -14.17 -21.94 -6.75
N LEU A 136 -14.17 -20.62 -6.68
CA LEU A 136 -14.85 -19.72 -7.61
C LEU A 136 -13.88 -18.67 -8.16
N LYS A 137 -13.64 -18.67 -9.48
CA LYS A 137 -12.71 -17.73 -10.13
C LYS A 137 -13.12 -16.27 -9.91
N ARG A 138 -14.44 -15.97 -9.88
CA ARG A 138 -14.95 -14.60 -9.72
C ARG A 138 -14.47 -13.92 -8.43
N HIS A 139 -14.04 -14.69 -7.42
CA HIS A 139 -13.47 -14.18 -6.18
C HIS A 139 -11.95 -14.06 -6.21
N ALA A 140 -11.30 -14.39 -7.31
CA ALA A 140 -9.85 -14.28 -7.50
C ALA A 140 -9.55 -13.34 -8.68
N PRO A 141 -9.40 -12.01 -8.45
CA PRO A 141 -9.36 -11.03 -9.55
C PRO A 141 -8.08 -11.10 -10.39
N LEU A 142 -6.93 -11.44 -9.81
CA LEU A 142 -5.65 -11.34 -10.51
C LEU A 142 -5.60 -12.16 -11.81
N PRO A 143 -6.08 -13.41 -11.89
CA PRO A 143 -6.14 -14.19 -13.15
C PRO A 143 -7.08 -13.60 -14.23
N TYR A 144 -7.69 -12.46 -14.01
CA TYR A 144 -8.47 -11.76 -15.04
C TYR A 144 -7.68 -10.70 -15.81
N TYR A 145 -6.43 -10.44 -15.44
CA TYR A 145 -5.60 -9.47 -16.15
C TYR A 145 -4.58 -10.14 -17.05
N THR A 146 -4.29 -9.52 -18.21
CA THR A 146 -3.33 -10.05 -19.19
C THR A 146 -1.93 -10.22 -18.57
N ASP A 147 -1.58 -9.38 -17.60
CA ASP A 147 -0.28 -9.41 -16.94
C ASP A 147 -0.01 -10.77 -16.28
N MET A 148 -0.99 -11.35 -15.58
CA MET A 148 -0.90 -12.70 -15.02
C MET A 148 -1.37 -13.78 -16.02
N ALA A 149 -2.57 -13.63 -16.57
CA ALA A 149 -3.25 -14.70 -17.31
C ALA A 149 -2.48 -15.19 -18.55
N ASN A 150 -1.81 -14.27 -19.25
CA ASN A 150 -1.11 -14.54 -20.51
C ASN A 150 0.42 -14.69 -20.35
N SER A 151 0.89 -14.91 -19.12
CA SER A 151 2.31 -15.03 -18.84
C SER A 151 2.62 -16.20 -17.90
N SER A 152 3.90 -16.45 -17.64
CA SER A 152 4.33 -17.44 -16.64
C SER A 152 3.91 -17.09 -15.21
N LEU A 153 3.49 -15.84 -14.97
CA LEU A 153 3.00 -15.36 -13.68
C LEU A 153 1.68 -16.00 -13.25
N ILE A 154 0.94 -16.63 -14.19
CA ILE A 154 -0.26 -17.40 -13.85
C ILE A 154 0.01 -18.47 -12.79
N LYS A 155 1.26 -18.96 -12.69
CA LYS A 155 1.68 -19.91 -11.65
C LYS A 155 1.72 -19.29 -10.23
N HIS A 156 1.60 -17.98 -10.11
CA HIS A 156 1.46 -17.28 -8.82
C HIS A 156 0.00 -17.25 -8.33
N HIS A 157 -0.95 -17.75 -9.14
CA HIS A 157 -2.28 -18.09 -8.68
C HIS A 157 -2.23 -19.51 -8.10
N VAL A 158 -2.24 -19.59 -6.76
CA VAL A 158 -1.92 -20.80 -6.01
C VAL A 158 -2.99 -21.14 -4.96
N SER A 159 -2.99 -22.38 -4.49
CA SER A 159 -3.83 -22.77 -3.36
C SER A 159 -3.49 -21.94 -2.11
N SER A 160 -4.50 -21.60 -1.28
CA SER A 160 -4.29 -20.92 0.01
C SER A 160 -3.37 -21.70 0.97
N THR A 161 -3.17 -23.01 0.77
CA THR A 161 -2.19 -23.80 1.55
C THR A 161 -0.75 -23.35 1.34
N GLU A 162 -0.43 -22.68 0.21
CA GLU A 162 0.89 -22.09 -0.03
C GLU A 162 1.17 -20.90 0.89
N LEU A 163 0.15 -20.20 1.39
CA LEU A 163 0.32 -19.11 2.34
C LEU A 163 1.04 -19.59 3.62
N ALA A 164 0.63 -20.73 4.17
CA ALA A 164 1.27 -21.31 5.35
C ALA A 164 2.74 -21.68 5.09
N LYS A 165 3.06 -22.18 3.88
CA LYS A 165 4.44 -22.49 3.47
C LYS A 165 5.28 -21.22 3.31
N ASP A 166 4.72 -20.18 2.69
CA ASP A 166 5.42 -18.90 2.53
C ASP A 166 5.69 -18.22 3.89
N ILE A 167 4.75 -18.31 4.84
CA ILE A 167 4.95 -17.85 6.21
C ILE A 167 6.10 -18.62 6.87
N ALA A 168 6.08 -19.94 6.82
CA ALA A 168 7.08 -20.79 7.45
C ALA A 168 8.49 -20.60 6.88
N ASN A 169 8.59 -20.36 5.57
CA ASN A 169 9.85 -20.19 4.86
C ASN A 169 10.35 -18.73 4.81
N GLY A 170 9.55 -17.75 5.27
CA GLY A 170 9.88 -16.32 5.16
C GLY A 170 9.90 -15.82 3.71
N THR A 171 9.07 -16.40 2.83
CA THR A 171 8.99 -16.09 1.40
C THR A 171 7.70 -15.37 1.02
N LEU A 172 7.11 -14.65 1.96
CA LEU A 172 5.90 -13.86 1.74
C LEU A 172 6.10 -12.84 0.61
N PRO A 173 5.19 -12.75 -0.39
CA PRO A 173 5.29 -11.78 -1.47
C PRO A 173 5.02 -10.34 -0.97
N ASN A 174 5.36 -9.34 -1.79
CA ASN A 174 5.06 -7.95 -1.46
C ASN A 174 3.55 -7.68 -1.45
N PHE A 175 2.80 -8.30 -2.33
CA PHE A 175 1.35 -8.19 -2.39
C PHE A 175 0.69 -9.56 -2.44
N ALA A 176 -0.41 -9.72 -1.71
CA ALA A 176 -1.25 -10.90 -1.84
C ALA A 176 -2.74 -10.56 -1.83
N PHE A 177 -3.48 -11.22 -2.72
CA PHE A 177 -4.93 -11.31 -2.67
C PHE A 177 -5.29 -12.71 -2.14
N ILE A 178 -5.99 -12.77 -1.00
CA ILE A 178 -6.34 -14.01 -0.29
C ILE A 178 -7.83 -14.19 -0.35
N THR A 179 -8.27 -15.33 -0.89
CA THR A 179 -9.69 -15.62 -1.12
C THR A 179 -10.07 -16.93 -0.44
N PRO A 180 -11.03 -16.95 0.50
CA PRO A 180 -11.68 -18.17 0.95
C PRO A 180 -12.48 -18.81 -0.20
N ASP A 181 -12.85 -20.07 -0.07
CA ASP A 181 -13.77 -20.73 -1.00
C ASP A 181 -15.23 -20.49 -0.63
N ALA A 182 -16.17 -20.91 -1.49
CA ALA A 182 -17.60 -20.73 -1.29
C ALA A 182 -18.16 -21.35 0.01
N THR A 183 -17.38 -22.19 0.71
CA THR A 183 -17.76 -22.75 2.02
C THR A 183 -17.44 -21.79 3.16
N HIS A 184 -16.47 -20.88 2.96
CA HIS A 184 -15.90 -20.04 4.00
C HIS A 184 -16.02 -18.54 3.72
N ASP A 185 -16.50 -18.14 2.53
CA ASP A 185 -16.60 -16.75 2.11
C ASP A 185 -17.85 -16.01 2.61
N ILE A 186 -18.75 -16.70 3.35
CA ILE A 186 -20.03 -16.21 3.84
C ILE A 186 -21.08 -15.86 2.78
N HIS A 187 -20.87 -16.16 1.51
CA HIS A 187 -21.85 -15.89 0.46
C HIS A 187 -23.07 -16.79 0.59
N ASP A 188 -22.90 -18.09 0.38
CA ASP A 188 -23.95 -19.09 0.46
C ASP A 188 -24.00 -19.71 1.84
N CYS A 189 -25.08 -19.45 2.57
CA CYS A 189 -25.27 -19.93 3.95
C CYS A 189 -26.36 -21.02 4.03
N PRO A 190 -26.12 -22.22 3.48
CA PRO A 190 -27.16 -23.27 3.38
C PRO A 190 -27.68 -23.73 4.74
N SER A 191 -26.85 -23.64 5.79
CA SER A 191 -27.23 -23.99 7.18
C SER A 191 -27.69 -22.77 7.98
N GLY A 192 -27.95 -21.65 7.34
CA GLY A 192 -28.31 -20.38 7.95
C GLY A 192 -27.12 -19.47 8.23
N LEU A 193 -27.39 -18.20 8.47
CA LEU A 193 -26.38 -17.15 8.59
C LEU A 193 -25.39 -17.39 9.74
N ASN A 194 -25.88 -17.71 10.93
CA ASN A 194 -25.03 -17.81 12.11
C ASN A 194 -23.96 -18.91 12.03
N PRO A 195 -24.27 -20.16 11.62
CA PRO A 195 -23.25 -21.18 11.36
C PRO A 195 -22.27 -20.78 10.25
N CYS A 196 -22.75 -20.09 9.23
CA CYS A 196 -21.93 -19.61 8.12
C CYS A 196 -20.89 -18.59 8.62
N LEU A 197 -21.31 -17.57 9.36
CA LEU A 197 -20.41 -16.59 9.99
C LEU A 197 -19.36 -17.25 10.89
N GLN A 198 -19.77 -18.24 11.69
CA GLN A 198 -18.84 -18.98 12.56
C GLN A 198 -17.81 -19.77 11.74
N THR A 199 -18.23 -20.37 10.63
CA THR A 199 -17.34 -21.12 9.74
C THR A 199 -16.29 -20.20 9.11
N ALA A 200 -16.69 -19.03 8.63
CA ALA A 200 -15.79 -18.02 8.07
C ALA A 200 -14.82 -17.47 9.15
N ASP A 201 -15.32 -17.16 10.35
CA ASP A 201 -14.49 -16.67 11.45
C ASP A 201 -13.44 -17.68 11.89
N ASN A 202 -13.79 -18.98 11.89
CA ASN A 202 -12.85 -20.07 12.16
C ASN A 202 -11.78 -20.15 11.05
N TRP A 203 -12.19 -19.98 9.80
CA TRP A 203 -11.26 -19.95 8.67
C TRP A 203 -10.31 -18.76 8.74
N LEU A 204 -10.81 -17.55 9.01
CA LEU A 204 -9.99 -16.35 9.25
C LEU A 204 -8.97 -16.61 10.36
N LYS A 205 -9.41 -17.17 11.48
CA LYS A 205 -8.50 -17.48 12.59
C LYS A 205 -7.40 -18.45 12.20
N ALA A 206 -7.74 -19.50 11.45
CA ALA A 206 -6.81 -20.56 11.07
C ALA A 206 -5.79 -20.09 10.02
N ASN A 207 -6.19 -19.25 9.06
CA ASN A 207 -5.36 -18.86 7.92
C ASN A 207 -4.70 -17.49 8.11
N ILE A 208 -5.42 -16.53 8.68
CA ILE A 208 -4.94 -15.15 8.86
C ILE A 208 -4.25 -14.96 10.21
N GLY A 209 -4.59 -15.77 11.22
CA GLY A 209 -3.91 -15.75 12.52
C GLY A 209 -2.39 -15.96 12.40
N PRO A 210 -1.90 -17.02 11.74
CA PRO A 210 -0.47 -17.23 11.50
C PRO A 210 0.18 -16.10 10.68
N LEU A 211 -0.51 -15.54 9.69
CA LEU A 211 -0.02 -14.41 8.92
C LEU A 211 0.22 -13.19 9.82
N LEU A 212 -0.76 -12.83 10.64
CA LEU A 212 -0.64 -11.71 11.59
C LEU A 212 0.43 -11.97 12.67
N ALA A 213 0.75 -13.22 12.98
CA ALA A 213 1.82 -13.59 13.89
C ALA A 213 3.22 -13.56 13.23
N SER A 214 3.30 -13.45 11.89
CA SER A 214 4.56 -13.46 11.16
C SER A 214 5.30 -12.11 11.29
N PRO A 215 6.64 -12.09 11.14
CA PRO A 215 7.48 -10.91 11.39
C PRO A 215 7.03 -9.61 10.72
N PRO A 216 6.56 -9.59 9.44
CA PRO A 216 6.10 -8.37 8.80
C PRO A 216 4.94 -7.68 9.54
N PHE A 217 4.09 -8.43 10.23
CA PHE A 217 2.89 -7.92 10.92
C PHE A 217 3.08 -7.68 12.41
N GLN A 218 4.27 -7.97 12.96
CA GLN A 218 4.62 -7.74 14.36
C GLN A 218 5.23 -6.34 14.58
N PRO A 219 5.34 -5.86 15.82
CA PRO A 219 5.99 -4.58 16.13
C PRO A 219 7.38 -4.47 15.49
N GLY A 220 7.61 -3.40 14.73
CA GLY A 220 8.84 -3.20 13.95
C GLY A 220 8.77 -3.69 12.52
N GLY A 221 7.75 -4.46 12.16
CA GLY A 221 7.44 -4.81 10.77
C GLY A 221 6.74 -3.69 10.00
N ASP A 222 6.43 -3.97 8.74
CA ASP A 222 5.83 -3.01 7.81
C ASP A 222 4.51 -3.53 7.19
N GLY A 223 4.06 -4.72 7.59
CA GLY A 223 2.89 -5.37 7.00
C GLY A 223 1.58 -4.61 7.21
N VAL A 224 0.74 -4.62 6.20
CA VAL A 224 -0.64 -4.12 6.23
C VAL A 224 -1.56 -5.21 5.71
N LEU A 225 -2.44 -5.70 6.57
CA LEU A 225 -3.54 -6.57 6.19
C LEU A 225 -4.81 -5.74 6.07
N ILE A 226 -5.53 -5.92 4.98
CA ILE A 226 -6.85 -5.35 4.73
C ILE A 226 -7.87 -6.48 4.77
N ILE A 227 -8.83 -6.40 5.69
CA ILE A 227 -10.02 -7.24 5.70
C ILE A 227 -11.10 -6.45 4.96
N TRP A 228 -11.62 -7.03 3.90
CA TRP A 228 -12.46 -6.34 2.94
C TRP A 228 -13.67 -7.21 2.56
N ALA A 229 -14.88 -6.68 2.72
CA ALA A 229 -16.07 -7.26 2.12
C ALA A 229 -16.30 -6.62 0.74
N ASP A 230 -16.78 -7.39 -0.22
CA ASP A 230 -16.98 -6.95 -1.60
C ASP A 230 -18.26 -6.14 -1.78
N GLU A 231 -19.37 -6.61 -1.22
CA GLU A 231 -20.68 -5.98 -1.25
C GLU A 231 -21.52 -6.35 -0.03
N ALA A 232 -22.64 -5.65 0.18
CA ALA A 232 -23.59 -5.98 1.26
C ALA A 232 -24.54 -7.09 0.83
N ASP A 233 -25.05 -7.86 1.81
CA ASP A 233 -25.96 -9.00 1.61
C ASP A 233 -27.42 -8.60 1.35
N LEU A 234 -27.74 -7.34 1.54
CA LEU A 234 -29.10 -6.85 1.37
C LEU A 234 -29.28 -6.32 -0.05
N SER A 235 -30.00 -7.04 -0.87
CA SER A 235 -30.31 -6.64 -2.26
C SER A 235 -31.02 -5.28 -2.37
N ASN A 236 -31.61 -4.80 -1.27
CA ASN A 236 -32.26 -3.51 -1.16
C ASN A 236 -31.41 -2.46 -0.41
N ASP A 237 -30.17 -2.78 -0.07
CA ASP A 237 -29.24 -1.81 0.51
C ASP A 237 -28.61 -0.96 -0.59
N ASN A 238 -29.30 0.12 -0.94
CA ASN A 238 -28.88 1.07 -1.95
C ASN A 238 -28.02 2.21 -1.37
N ARG A 239 -27.47 2.04 -0.18
CA ARG A 239 -26.58 3.05 0.38
C ARG A 239 -25.28 3.10 -0.42
N CYS A 240 -25.03 4.26 -0.98
CA CYS A 240 -23.79 4.58 -1.68
C CYS A 240 -23.47 6.06 -1.50
N SER A 241 -22.27 6.47 -1.89
CA SER A 241 -21.96 7.88 -1.98
C SER A 241 -22.73 8.50 -3.16
N ALA A 242 -23.21 9.72 -3.00
CA ALA A 242 -23.85 10.50 -4.04
C ALA A 242 -22.98 10.72 -5.31
N THR A 243 -21.69 10.39 -5.23
CA THR A 243 -20.73 10.51 -6.33
C THR A 243 -20.62 9.27 -7.20
N VAL A 244 -21.26 8.15 -6.83
CA VAL A 244 -21.21 6.89 -7.59
C VAL A 244 -22.43 6.81 -8.51
N SER A 245 -22.23 7.09 -9.79
CA SER A 245 -23.28 7.13 -10.79
C SER A 245 -23.74 5.76 -11.33
N THR A 246 -23.04 4.67 -10.99
CA THR A 246 -23.16 3.39 -11.70
C THR A 246 -23.66 2.23 -10.87
N GLY A 247 -24.04 2.46 -9.62
CA GLY A 247 -24.55 1.40 -8.74
C GLY A 247 -24.31 1.67 -7.26
N CYS A 248 -24.91 0.88 -6.42
CA CYS A 248 -24.78 0.91 -4.98
C CYS A 248 -24.69 -0.52 -4.49
N GLY A 249 -23.61 -0.88 -3.83
CA GLY A 249 -23.41 -2.23 -3.27
C GLY A 249 -23.58 -2.29 -1.75
N GLY A 250 -24.15 -1.23 -1.15
CA GLY A 250 -24.42 -1.14 0.29
C GLY A 250 -23.19 -0.87 1.14
N ARG A 251 -23.42 -0.77 2.44
CA ARG A 251 -22.38 -0.51 3.43
C ARG A 251 -21.67 -1.79 3.85
N ILE A 252 -20.35 -1.79 3.73
CA ILE A 252 -19.51 -2.97 3.96
C ILE A 252 -18.41 -2.72 4.99
N LEU A 253 -17.81 -3.81 5.48
CA LEU A 253 -16.63 -3.76 6.35
C LEU A 253 -15.37 -3.61 5.52
N VAL A 254 -14.56 -2.59 5.86
CA VAL A 254 -13.15 -2.50 5.52
C VAL A 254 -12.37 -2.15 6.77
N ALA A 255 -11.42 -3.00 7.13
CA ALA A 255 -10.53 -2.80 8.26
C ALA A 255 -9.08 -3.02 7.84
N MET A 256 -8.17 -2.24 8.41
CA MET A 256 -6.72 -2.39 8.21
C MET A 256 -6.07 -2.77 9.52
N ILE A 257 -5.14 -3.73 9.48
CA ILE A 257 -4.40 -4.23 10.64
C ILE A 257 -2.93 -4.30 10.29
N GLY A 258 -2.09 -3.82 11.18
CA GLY A 258 -0.64 -3.83 10.98
C GLY A 258 0.11 -2.95 11.98
N PRO A 259 1.43 -3.10 12.08
CA PRO A 259 2.22 -2.38 13.07
C PRO A 259 2.19 -0.85 12.92
N GLN A 260 1.97 -0.36 11.69
CA GLN A 260 1.87 1.08 11.40
C GLN A 260 0.43 1.61 11.41
N VAL A 261 -0.57 0.74 11.53
CA VAL A 261 -1.98 1.11 11.57
C VAL A 261 -2.37 1.60 12.96
N LYS A 262 -3.24 2.62 13.05
CA LYS A 262 -3.77 3.15 14.31
C LYS A 262 -4.71 2.15 14.96
N PRO A 263 -4.42 1.60 16.14
CA PRO A 263 -5.34 0.70 16.81
C PRO A 263 -6.58 1.46 17.29
N GLY A 264 -7.75 0.84 17.15
CA GLY A 264 -9.04 1.37 17.60
C GLY A 264 -9.52 2.61 16.83
N TYR A 265 -8.87 2.99 15.73
CA TYR A 265 -9.30 4.13 14.93
C TYR A 265 -10.55 3.79 14.11
N LYS A 266 -11.52 4.71 14.12
CA LYS A 266 -12.77 4.60 13.35
C LYS A 266 -12.90 5.82 12.45
N SER A 267 -12.74 5.64 11.15
CA SER A 267 -12.93 6.71 10.18
C SER A 267 -14.41 6.90 9.87
N THR A 268 -14.81 8.17 9.73
CA THR A 268 -16.13 8.59 9.24
C THR A 268 -16.09 9.15 7.83
N THR A 269 -14.91 9.13 7.20
CA THR A 269 -14.74 9.50 5.80
C THR A 269 -15.43 8.47 4.91
N THR A 270 -16.12 8.95 3.88
CA THR A 270 -16.74 8.06 2.88
C THR A 270 -15.68 7.52 1.93
N TYR A 271 -15.65 6.18 1.81
CA TYR A 271 -14.73 5.46 0.95
C TYR A 271 -15.46 4.47 0.04
N HIS A 272 -14.76 4.09 -1.04
CA HIS A 272 -15.15 3.06 -2.00
C HIS A 272 -13.95 2.18 -2.36
N HIS A 273 -14.14 1.12 -3.15
CA HIS A 273 -13.09 0.16 -3.52
C HIS A 273 -11.86 0.83 -4.12
N GLN A 274 -12.01 1.88 -4.91
CA GLN A 274 -10.91 2.65 -5.48
C GLN A 274 -10.02 3.29 -4.42
N SER A 275 -10.57 3.61 -3.24
CA SER A 275 -9.80 4.13 -2.11
C SER A 275 -8.86 3.08 -1.52
N VAL A 276 -9.30 1.83 -1.47
CA VAL A 276 -8.47 0.67 -1.07
C VAL A 276 -7.34 0.48 -2.07
N LEU A 277 -7.67 0.43 -3.38
CA LEU A 277 -6.68 0.28 -4.45
C LEU A 277 -5.59 1.36 -4.36
N LYS A 278 -5.99 2.63 -4.27
CA LYS A 278 -5.05 3.74 -4.13
C LYS A 278 -4.15 3.59 -2.90
N THR A 279 -4.73 3.22 -1.77
CA THR A 279 -3.99 3.04 -0.51
C THR A 279 -3.01 1.88 -0.59
N MET A 280 -3.41 0.74 -1.17
CA MET A 280 -2.51 -0.40 -1.41
C MET A 280 -1.33 -0.01 -2.29
N LEU A 281 -1.60 0.66 -3.41
CA LEU A 281 -0.57 1.11 -4.34
C LEU A 281 0.38 2.13 -3.71
N GLN A 282 -0.13 3.08 -2.93
CA GLN A 282 0.70 4.03 -2.18
C GLN A 282 1.60 3.32 -1.16
N ALA A 283 1.05 2.39 -0.38
CA ALA A 283 1.83 1.57 0.55
C ALA A 283 2.93 0.79 -0.19
N LEU A 284 2.64 0.23 -1.35
CA LEU A 284 3.59 -0.48 -2.21
C LEU A 284 4.50 0.46 -3.03
N GLY A 285 4.28 1.77 -2.94
CA GLY A 285 5.22 2.76 -3.42
C GLY A 285 4.91 3.48 -4.70
N THR A 286 3.76 3.26 -5.28
CA THR A 286 3.25 4.09 -6.36
C THR A 286 2.91 5.48 -5.80
N THR A 287 3.40 6.53 -6.42
CA THR A 287 3.22 7.91 -5.96
C THR A 287 2.30 8.73 -6.86
N SER A 288 2.05 8.27 -8.08
CA SER A 288 1.24 8.96 -9.11
C SER A 288 0.72 7.94 -10.13
N ASN A 289 -0.16 8.40 -11.01
CA ASN A 289 -0.71 7.60 -12.11
C ASN A 289 -1.39 6.31 -11.61
N PHE A 290 -2.28 6.44 -10.64
CA PHE A 290 -3.06 5.31 -10.14
C PHE A 290 -4.08 4.86 -11.19
N PRO A 291 -4.42 3.57 -11.24
CA PRO A 291 -5.37 3.05 -12.21
C PRO A 291 -6.72 3.78 -12.15
N SER A 292 -7.18 4.26 -13.30
CA SER A 292 -8.52 4.80 -13.53
C SER A 292 -9.05 5.68 -12.38
N ALA A 293 -10.23 5.35 -11.83
CA ALA A 293 -10.88 6.13 -10.77
C ALA A 293 -10.13 6.12 -9.42
N ALA A 294 -9.16 5.23 -9.21
CA ALA A 294 -8.28 5.30 -8.05
C ALA A 294 -7.42 6.57 -8.05
N ASN A 295 -7.16 7.15 -9.22
CA ASN A 295 -6.36 8.37 -9.33
C ASN A 295 -7.00 9.56 -8.57
N THR A 296 -8.31 9.68 -8.63
CA THR A 296 -9.06 10.77 -7.96
C THR A 296 -9.68 10.37 -6.62
N ALA A 297 -9.74 9.07 -6.30
CA ALA A 297 -10.30 8.60 -5.05
C ALA A 297 -9.52 9.14 -3.83
N PRO A 298 -10.19 9.38 -2.69
CA PRO A 298 -9.49 9.62 -1.43
C PRO A 298 -8.70 8.36 -1.03
N ASP A 299 -7.47 8.54 -0.55
CA ASP A 299 -6.76 7.44 0.10
C ASP A 299 -7.09 7.34 1.59
N MET A 300 -6.73 6.22 2.21
CA MET A 300 -7.03 5.94 3.61
C MET A 300 -5.81 6.23 4.52
N ARG A 301 -5.01 7.25 4.19
CA ARG A 301 -3.80 7.65 4.96
C ARG A 301 -4.08 7.91 6.44
N GLU A 302 -5.28 8.35 6.77
CA GLU A 302 -5.70 8.63 8.14
C GLU A 302 -5.71 7.39 9.05
N PHE A 303 -5.69 6.18 8.46
CA PHE A 303 -5.64 4.91 9.19
C PHE A 303 -4.27 4.63 9.80
N PHE A 304 -3.22 5.35 9.41
CA PHE A 304 -1.84 5.08 9.80
C PHE A 304 -1.36 6.02 10.90
N LYS A 305 -0.51 5.50 11.80
CA LYS A 305 0.02 6.20 12.98
C LYS A 305 0.80 7.47 12.62
N ASN A 306 1.56 7.41 11.53
CA ASN A 306 2.43 8.49 11.06
C ASN A 306 1.91 9.13 9.77
N ASN A 307 0.60 9.40 9.72
CA ASN A 307 -0.03 10.02 8.56
C ASN A 307 0.42 11.48 8.28
N GLY A 308 1.30 12.03 9.06
CA GLY A 308 1.86 13.37 8.93
C GLY A 308 3.38 13.43 8.76
N ALA A 309 4.07 12.29 8.89
CA ALA A 309 5.48 12.25 8.53
C ALA A 309 5.59 12.00 7.03
N SER A 310 5.73 13.07 6.24
CA SER A 310 6.26 12.99 4.89
C SER A 310 7.44 12.01 4.86
N THR A 311 7.39 10.98 4.02
CA THR A 311 8.61 10.56 3.38
C THR A 311 8.98 11.62 2.33
N ALA A 312 9.23 12.85 2.73
CA ALA A 312 10.30 13.60 2.14
C ALA A 312 11.44 12.60 2.06
N SER A 313 11.98 12.37 0.87
CA SER A 313 13.04 11.37 0.66
C SER A 313 13.90 11.36 1.92
N VAL A 314 13.99 10.20 2.62
CA VAL A 314 14.80 10.09 3.85
C VAL A 314 16.15 10.74 3.63
N ILE A 315 16.62 10.70 2.38
CA ILE A 315 17.84 11.35 1.93
C ILE A 315 17.47 12.45 0.94
N LYS A 316 17.70 13.70 1.32
CA LYS A 316 17.58 14.88 0.47
C LYS A 316 18.96 15.20 -0.12
N ILE A 317 19.15 14.98 -1.43
CA ILE A 317 20.36 15.37 -2.15
C ILE A 317 20.31 16.88 -2.36
N SER A 318 21.30 17.58 -1.85
CA SER A 318 21.49 19.03 -2.00
C SER A 318 22.51 19.40 -3.07
N SER A 319 23.43 18.46 -3.42
CA SER A 319 24.40 18.64 -4.49
C SER A 319 24.86 17.27 -5.04
N PRO A 320 25.10 17.14 -6.36
CA PRO A 320 24.71 18.09 -7.39
C PRO A 320 23.18 18.08 -7.59
N THR A 321 22.59 19.25 -7.90
CA THR A 321 21.15 19.35 -8.20
C THR A 321 20.84 18.97 -9.65
N THR A 322 21.80 19.19 -10.57
CA THR A 322 21.69 18.84 -11.99
C THR A 322 22.22 17.43 -12.29
N SER A 323 21.84 16.88 -13.44
CA SER A 323 22.38 15.61 -13.95
C SER A 323 23.65 15.79 -14.79
N SER A 324 24.01 17.03 -15.15
CA SER A 324 25.24 17.36 -15.85
C SER A 324 26.08 18.29 -14.98
N VAL A 325 27.35 17.98 -14.81
CA VAL A 325 28.29 18.73 -13.99
C VAL A 325 29.58 18.99 -14.79
N THR A 326 30.16 20.15 -14.62
CA THR A 326 31.36 20.56 -15.35
C THR A 326 32.61 20.32 -14.50
N GLY A 327 33.62 19.68 -15.12
CA GLY A 327 34.94 19.43 -14.52
C GLY A 327 34.99 18.22 -13.59
N PRO A 328 36.20 17.72 -13.27
CA PRO A 328 36.40 16.49 -12.54
C PRO A 328 36.10 16.61 -11.03
N SER A 329 35.95 17.82 -10.52
CA SER A 329 35.70 18.10 -9.09
C SER A 329 34.21 18.32 -8.84
N VAL A 330 33.53 17.28 -8.38
CA VAL A 330 32.06 17.28 -8.15
C VAL A 330 31.77 17.40 -6.67
N HIS A 331 31.11 18.48 -6.26
CA HIS A 331 30.60 18.59 -4.88
C HIS A 331 29.36 17.73 -4.72
N ALA A 332 29.40 16.76 -3.80
CA ALA A 332 28.30 15.86 -3.48
C ALA A 332 27.87 16.09 -2.01
N ALA A 333 26.60 16.43 -1.81
CA ALA A 333 26.07 16.70 -0.48
C ALA A 333 24.61 16.22 -0.34
N ALA A 334 24.29 15.68 0.82
CA ALA A 334 22.95 15.24 1.16
C ALA A 334 22.71 15.31 2.69
N SER A 335 21.45 15.38 3.05
CA SER A 335 20.99 15.19 4.44
C SER A 335 20.01 14.04 4.49
N ALA A 336 19.99 13.32 5.62
CA ALA A 336 19.02 12.27 5.89
C ALA A 336 18.30 12.56 7.22
N SER A 337 17.00 12.30 7.25
CA SER A 337 16.17 12.49 8.45
C SER A 337 15.09 11.43 8.49
N THR A 338 14.95 10.75 9.63
CA THR A 338 13.89 9.77 9.91
C THR A 338 13.38 9.95 11.34
N VAL A 339 12.33 9.20 11.69
CA VAL A 339 11.82 9.13 13.07
C VAL A 339 12.90 8.60 14.04
N ASN A 340 13.78 7.71 13.58
CA ASN A 340 14.92 7.22 14.33
C ASN A 340 16.17 8.08 13.99
N PRO A 341 17.04 8.40 14.94
CA PRO A 341 18.26 9.15 14.66
C PRO A 341 19.12 8.46 13.57
N ILE A 342 19.57 9.24 12.58
CA ILE A 342 20.54 8.76 11.59
C ILE A 342 21.92 8.62 12.27
N THR A 343 22.51 7.44 12.14
CA THR A 343 23.79 7.09 12.77
C THR A 343 24.97 7.12 11.80
N ALA A 344 24.69 6.98 10.49
CA ALA A 344 25.73 7.05 9.46
C ALA A 344 25.15 7.45 8.11
N MET A 345 25.98 8.11 7.28
CA MET A 345 25.76 8.32 5.84
C MET A 345 27.02 8.01 5.05
N HIS A 346 26.84 7.39 3.89
CA HIS A 346 27.93 7.16 2.92
C HIS A 346 27.54 7.66 1.54
N ILE A 347 28.57 8.05 0.76
CA ILE A 347 28.46 8.30 -0.68
C ILE A 347 29.24 7.22 -1.41
N TYR A 348 28.57 6.55 -2.34
CA TYR A 348 29.18 5.60 -3.28
C TYR A 348 29.12 6.20 -4.69
N VAL A 349 30.16 5.97 -5.47
CA VAL A 349 30.22 6.25 -6.90
C VAL A 349 30.58 4.96 -7.62
N ASP A 350 29.74 4.53 -8.53
CA ASP A 350 29.91 3.28 -9.29
C ASP A 350 30.21 2.08 -8.37
N ASN A 351 29.43 2.00 -7.29
CA ASN A 351 29.53 1.01 -6.20
C ASN A 351 30.80 1.10 -5.30
N VAL A 352 31.65 2.11 -5.48
CA VAL A 352 32.82 2.35 -4.64
C VAL A 352 32.53 3.43 -3.61
N LYS A 353 32.74 3.14 -2.31
CA LYS A 353 32.56 4.13 -1.24
C LYS A 353 33.60 5.26 -1.40
N LYS A 354 33.14 6.51 -1.48
CA LYS A 354 33.96 7.71 -1.65
C LYS A 354 33.97 8.62 -0.42
N ALA A 355 32.89 8.61 0.38
CA ALA A 355 32.80 9.43 1.59
C ALA A 355 31.93 8.76 2.66
N GLN A 356 32.12 9.18 3.92
CA GLN A 356 31.28 8.73 5.04
C GLN A 356 31.13 9.84 6.09
N SER A 357 30.04 9.79 6.83
CA SER A 357 29.72 10.65 7.97
C SER A 357 29.03 9.83 9.06
N ALA A 358 29.27 10.16 10.32
CA ALA A 358 28.59 9.55 11.48
C ALA A 358 27.34 10.35 11.91
N SER A 359 26.73 11.11 11.00
CA SER A 359 25.56 11.95 11.25
C SER A 359 24.57 11.87 10.10
N GLY A 360 23.42 12.55 10.27
CA GLY A 360 22.40 12.71 9.23
C GLY A 360 22.76 13.71 8.12
N GLN A 361 24.02 14.13 8.02
CA GLN A 361 24.49 15.03 6.96
C GLN A 361 25.83 14.51 6.40
N ILE A 362 26.00 14.63 5.10
CA ILE A 362 27.23 14.28 4.40
C ILE A 362 27.51 15.28 3.29
N ALA A 363 28.77 15.71 3.19
CA ALA A 363 29.27 16.52 2.07
C ALA A 363 30.71 16.09 1.75
N ALA A 364 31.03 15.99 0.46
CA ALA A 364 32.36 15.65 -0.03
C ALA A 364 32.58 16.23 -1.43
N THR A 365 33.84 16.56 -1.73
CA THR A 365 34.28 16.83 -3.08
C THR A 365 34.82 15.55 -3.68
N LEU A 366 34.20 15.09 -4.77
CA LEU A 366 34.53 13.85 -5.46
C LEU A 366 35.36 14.18 -6.70
N SER A 367 36.49 13.50 -6.88
CA SER A 367 37.24 13.55 -8.16
C SER A 367 36.73 12.44 -9.06
N LEU A 368 36.05 12.82 -10.16
CA LEU A 368 35.42 11.92 -11.11
C LEU A 368 35.95 12.11 -12.49
N SER A 369 36.11 11.05 -13.27
CA SER A 369 36.49 11.12 -14.69
C SER A 369 35.34 11.71 -15.52
N LYS A 370 35.66 12.11 -16.76
CA LYS A 370 34.63 12.42 -17.76
C LYS A 370 33.79 11.17 -18.02
N GLY A 371 32.45 11.35 -18.12
CA GLY A 371 31.53 10.27 -18.41
C GLY A 371 30.34 10.23 -17.43
N THR A 372 29.54 9.18 -17.51
CA THR A 372 28.36 8.97 -16.69
C THR A 372 28.70 8.14 -15.47
N HIS A 373 28.30 8.62 -14.29
CA HIS A 373 28.51 7.99 -12.99
C HIS A 373 27.20 7.78 -12.26
N ASN A 374 27.09 6.67 -11.54
CA ASN A 374 25.99 6.43 -10.62
C ASN A 374 26.42 6.76 -9.18
N VAL A 375 25.91 7.87 -8.66
CA VAL A 375 26.17 8.32 -7.28
C VAL A 375 25.04 7.86 -6.39
N VAL A 376 25.34 7.07 -5.34
CA VAL A 376 24.36 6.58 -4.38
C VAL A 376 24.66 7.17 -3.00
N TYR A 377 23.71 7.93 -2.48
CA TYR A 377 23.73 8.37 -1.07
C TYR A 377 23.01 7.32 -0.24
N GLN A 378 23.66 6.81 0.79
CA GLN A 378 23.11 5.78 1.66
C GLN A 378 23.19 6.22 3.12
N ALA A 379 22.11 6.00 3.88
CA ALA A 379 22.01 6.34 5.29
C ALA A 379 21.57 5.13 6.13
N TRP A 380 21.95 5.11 7.38
CA TRP A 380 21.51 4.13 8.38
C TRP A 380 20.93 4.86 9.59
N ASP A 381 19.83 4.35 10.12
CA ASP A 381 19.27 4.83 11.37
C ASP A 381 19.73 3.99 12.58
N SER A 382 19.37 4.42 13.79
CA SER A 382 19.72 3.74 15.05
C SER A 382 19.06 2.37 15.24
N LYS A 383 18.14 1.96 14.35
CA LYS A 383 17.52 0.64 14.30
C LYS A 383 18.12 -0.25 13.22
N GLY A 384 19.16 0.23 12.52
CA GLY A 384 19.83 -0.51 11.44
C GLY A 384 19.09 -0.47 10.10
N ASN A 385 18.03 0.32 9.94
CA ASN A 385 17.38 0.48 8.65
C ASN A 385 18.29 1.21 7.67
N ILE A 386 18.26 0.78 6.40
CA ILE A 386 19.10 1.30 5.34
C ILE A 386 18.23 2.07 4.33
N TYR A 387 18.65 3.28 4.00
CA TYR A 387 18.01 4.17 3.04
C TYR A 387 18.97 4.47 1.92
N LYS A 388 18.50 4.53 0.66
CA LYS A 388 19.33 4.83 -0.51
C LYS A 388 18.64 5.86 -1.42
N ALA A 389 19.43 6.79 -1.94
CA ALA A 389 19.01 7.76 -2.96
C ALA A 389 20.03 7.74 -4.10
N PRO A 390 19.75 7.03 -5.20
CA PRO A 390 20.60 7.03 -6.38
C PRO A 390 20.42 8.32 -7.20
N LYS A 391 21.49 8.78 -7.81
CA LYS A 391 21.50 9.87 -8.78
C LYS A 391 22.52 9.61 -9.87
N THR A 392 22.08 9.58 -11.12
CA THR A 392 22.97 9.53 -12.27
C THR A 392 23.44 10.94 -12.62
N ILE A 393 24.74 11.12 -12.77
CA ILE A 393 25.37 12.39 -13.22
C ILE A 393 26.30 12.13 -14.40
N THR A 394 26.42 13.11 -15.30
CA THR A 394 27.37 13.10 -16.38
C THR A 394 28.39 14.22 -16.17
N VAL A 395 29.67 13.86 -16.04
CA VAL A 395 30.81 14.78 -15.93
C VAL A 395 31.31 15.15 -17.33
N GLN A 396 31.34 16.44 -17.64
CA GLN A 396 31.73 17.00 -18.94
C GLN A 396 33.17 17.48 -18.95
#